data_808bc82b7cbd7710ead22ea89bfa3975
#
_entry.id   808bc82b7cbd7710ead22ea89bfa3975
#
_cell.length_a   1.000
_cell.length_b   1.000
_cell.length_c   1.000
_cell.angle_alpha   90.00
_cell.angle_beta   90.00
_cell.angle_gamma   90.00
#
_symmetry.space_group_name_H-M   'P 1'
#
loop_
_entity.id
_entity.type
_entity.pdbx_description
1 polymer ?
#
loop_
_entity_poly.entity_id
_entity_poly.type
_entity_poly.pdbx_seq_one_letter_code
_entity_poly.pdbx_strand_id
1 'polypeptide(L)'
;MVSKLRYLIANKEKLSGYPNFQSAYAELLKNDPHWEWMKNTFAFSDSFIREHEANIQTFLEQGGSEILYEFYKGDTGQTEMLRRLLVAELMGKFKDLKYHDTDLEKELAFPISEKQMKLWAENLQLQRKEWKIWEEDRFLPVMQIGELPDKTCLSYKTGMYRKCLLSCFDSNKKIIYISYQGKIVLRAILRLTKASEEKMERENKEFQFVDFTKDTGKKEKPEQLVLFLEKAYVKGISDRLEQEMFKLLFRMVKEKAGRLNISLLISRDYFGNIPSGRFQKESKYIYISATKGKEQYLDSLGGNHGIASEGKYLKASVYHPISPEKCDYERMEGEKFSEIS
;
A
#
# COMPACT_ATOMS: atom_id res chain seq x y z
N MET A 1 -6.31 27.84 -16.45
CA MET A 1 -5.16 27.87 -15.50
C MET A 1 -4.53 26.49 -15.32
N VAL A 2 -5.29 25.49 -14.93
CA VAL A 2 -4.81 24.08 -14.73
C VAL A 2 -4.06 23.51 -15.95
N SER A 3 -4.50 23.79 -17.20
CA SER A 3 -3.81 23.31 -18.40
C SER A 3 -2.41 23.91 -18.60
N LYS A 4 -2.21 25.19 -18.23
CA LYS A 4 -0.91 25.86 -18.32
C LYS A 4 0.07 25.30 -17.29
N LEU A 5 -0.38 25.09 -16.07
CA LEU A 5 0.46 24.51 -15.00
C LEU A 5 0.89 23.09 -15.37
N ARG A 6 -0.03 22.24 -15.80
CA ARG A 6 0.29 20.86 -16.26
C ARG A 6 1.29 20.86 -17.43
N TYR A 7 1.14 21.81 -18.37
CA TYR A 7 2.10 21.94 -19.47
C TYR A 7 3.49 22.31 -18.97
N LEU A 8 3.59 23.27 -18.04
CA LEU A 8 4.87 23.70 -17.48
C LEU A 8 5.52 22.59 -16.65
N ILE A 9 4.75 21.85 -15.85
CA ILE A 9 5.26 20.69 -15.09
C ILE A 9 5.82 19.63 -16.04
N ALA A 10 5.06 19.26 -17.08
CA ALA A 10 5.46 18.25 -18.06
C ALA A 10 6.70 18.64 -18.89
N ASN A 11 7.00 19.94 -19.00
CA ASN A 11 8.12 20.46 -19.77
C ASN A 11 9.16 21.19 -18.92
N LYS A 12 9.15 21.01 -17.59
CA LYS A 12 10.02 21.72 -16.64
C LYS A 12 11.49 21.66 -17.04
N GLU A 13 12.00 20.48 -17.37
CA GLU A 13 13.41 20.30 -17.76
C GLU A 13 13.77 21.08 -19.04
N LYS A 14 12.88 21.13 -20.03
CA LYS A 14 13.10 21.85 -21.27
C LYS A 14 12.99 23.37 -21.11
N LEU A 15 12.18 23.82 -20.17
CA LEU A 15 11.87 25.24 -19.98
C LEU A 15 12.73 25.91 -18.89
N SER A 16 13.40 25.13 -18.05
CA SER A 16 14.21 25.64 -16.93
C SER A 16 15.33 26.59 -17.30
N GLY A 17 15.83 26.51 -18.54
CA GLY A 17 16.84 27.42 -19.09
C GLY A 17 16.33 28.79 -19.56
N TYR A 18 15.02 29.01 -19.61
CA TYR A 18 14.48 30.30 -20.08
C TYR A 18 14.45 31.34 -18.96
N PRO A 19 14.84 32.60 -19.27
CA PRO A 19 14.72 33.70 -18.31
C PRO A 19 13.28 33.80 -17.78
N ASN A 20 13.15 34.05 -16.48
CA ASN A 20 11.86 34.19 -15.78
C ASN A 20 10.99 32.93 -15.67
N PHE A 21 11.43 31.75 -16.19
CA PHE A 21 10.66 30.53 -16.04
C PHE A 21 10.39 30.20 -14.56
N GLN A 22 11.41 30.27 -13.73
CA GLN A 22 11.30 29.92 -12.29
C GLN A 22 10.29 30.82 -11.56
N SER A 23 10.33 32.12 -11.83
CA SER A 23 9.39 33.08 -11.20
C SER A 23 7.95 32.86 -11.67
N ALA A 24 7.74 32.70 -12.98
CA ALA A 24 6.42 32.43 -13.54
C ALA A 24 5.85 31.06 -13.08
N TYR A 25 6.73 30.09 -12.94
CA TYR A 25 6.37 28.75 -12.49
C TYR A 25 5.96 28.75 -11.02
N ALA A 26 6.73 29.39 -10.15
CA ALA A 26 6.42 29.56 -8.73
C ALA A 26 5.11 30.34 -8.53
N GLU A 27 4.87 31.38 -9.32
CA GLU A 27 3.62 32.14 -9.27
C GLU A 27 2.40 31.30 -9.68
N LEU A 28 2.53 30.44 -10.72
CA LEU A 28 1.45 29.54 -11.12
C LEU A 28 1.13 28.48 -10.07
N LEU A 29 2.14 27.99 -9.35
CA LEU A 29 1.93 27.06 -8.24
C LEU A 29 1.20 27.74 -7.07
N LYS A 30 1.61 28.98 -6.72
CA LYS A 30 0.97 29.77 -5.67
C LYS A 30 -0.50 30.08 -5.98
N ASN A 31 -0.86 30.23 -7.26
CA ASN A 31 -2.22 30.51 -7.71
C ASN A 31 -3.03 29.24 -8.05
N ASP A 32 -2.58 28.03 -7.64
CA ASP A 32 -3.34 26.81 -7.78
C ASP A 32 -4.61 26.86 -6.90
N PRO A 33 -5.82 26.77 -7.49
CA PRO A 33 -7.06 26.86 -6.71
C PRO A 33 -7.23 25.72 -5.71
N HIS A 34 -6.66 24.54 -5.98
CA HIS A 34 -6.69 23.41 -5.07
C HIS A 34 -5.70 23.61 -3.90
N TRP A 35 -4.60 24.32 -4.12
CA TRP A 35 -3.68 24.70 -3.05
C TRP A 35 -4.35 25.69 -2.07
N GLU A 36 -5.03 26.73 -2.57
CA GLU A 36 -5.78 27.65 -1.72
C GLU A 36 -6.86 26.93 -0.90
N TRP A 37 -7.58 26.04 -1.54
CA TRP A 37 -8.54 25.18 -0.84
C TRP A 37 -7.85 24.35 0.24
N MET A 38 -6.73 23.67 -0.07
CA MET A 38 -6.00 22.80 0.84
C MET A 38 -5.47 23.59 2.04
N LYS A 39 -4.85 24.74 1.80
CA LYS A 39 -4.34 25.64 2.83
C LYS A 39 -5.42 26.04 3.83
N ASN A 40 -6.58 26.42 3.34
CA ASN A 40 -7.71 26.84 4.18
C ASN A 40 -8.37 25.65 4.90
N THR A 41 -8.59 24.54 4.21
CA THR A 41 -9.24 23.34 4.77
C THR A 41 -8.42 22.73 5.92
N PHE A 42 -7.10 22.68 5.77
CA PHE A 42 -6.20 22.11 6.77
C PHE A 42 -5.55 23.15 7.68
N ALA A 43 -5.93 24.42 7.55
CA ALA A 43 -5.51 25.53 8.40
C ALA A 43 -3.98 25.65 8.55
N PHE A 44 -3.25 25.64 7.42
CA PHE A 44 -1.79 25.85 7.43
C PHE A 44 -1.45 27.30 7.74
N SER A 45 -0.59 27.49 8.74
CA SER A 45 -0.09 28.82 9.08
C SER A 45 0.96 29.33 8.08
N ASP A 46 1.10 30.63 7.97
CA ASP A 46 2.14 31.22 7.10
C ASP A 46 3.56 30.83 7.52
N SER A 47 3.79 30.59 8.82
CA SER A 47 5.07 30.09 9.31
C SER A 47 5.35 28.67 8.82
N PHE A 48 4.37 27.79 8.89
CA PHE A 48 4.46 26.41 8.35
C PHE A 48 4.75 26.41 6.85
N ILE A 49 4.05 27.26 6.10
CA ILE A 49 4.22 27.35 4.64
C ILE A 49 5.64 27.81 4.29
N ARG A 50 6.17 28.83 4.99
CA ARG A 50 7.55 29.31 4.75
C ARG A 50 8.59 28.27 5.12
N GLU A 51 8.41 27.58 6.24
CA GLU A 51 9.37 26.57 6.73
C GLU A 51 9.47 25.36 5.78
N HIS A 52 8.36 24.99 5.13
CA HIS A 52 8.28 23.78 4.31
C HIS A 52 8.04 24.08 2.81
N GLU A 53 8.40 25.28 2.35
CA GLU A 53 8.12 25.78 0.98
C GLU A 53 8.59 24.79 -0.11
N ALA A 54 9.80 24.25 0.01
CA ALA A 54 10.36 23.32 -1.00
C ALA A 54 9.57 22.00 -1.09
N ASN A 55 9.17 21.43 0.03
CA ASN A 55 8.36 20.19 0.05
C ASN A 55 6.95 20.45 -0.48
N ILE A 56 6.35 21.59 -0.11
CA ILE A 56 5.05 22.02 -0.63
C ILE A 56 5.12 22.19 -2.14
N GLN A 57 6.14 22.85 -2.66
CA GLN A 57 6.33 23.01 -4.09
C GLN A 57 6.42 21.65 -4.79
N THR A 58 7.24 20.75 -4.29
CA THR A 58 7.38 19.38 -4.82
C THR A 58 6.04 18.63 -4.82
N PHE A 59 5.27 18.74 -3.73
CA PHE A 59 3.96 18.13 -3.60
C PHE A 59 2.95 18.68 -4.63
N LEU A 60 2.94 20.00 -4.84
CA LEU A 60 2.08 20.66 -5.83
C LEU A 60 2.48 20.28 -7.27
N GLU A 61 3.78 20.22 -7.56
CA GLU A 61 4.31 19.77 -8.86
C GLU A 61 3.85 18.36 -9.22
N GLN A 62 3.72 17.48 -8.23
CA GLN A 62 3.22 16.11 -8.39
C GLN A 62 1.68 16.02 -8.47
N GLY A 63 0.98 17.15 -8.45
CA GLY A 63 -0.48 17.21 -8.50
C GLY A 63 -1.16 16.83 -7.17
N GLY A 64 -0.44 16.92 -6.06
CA GLY A 64 -0.92 16.49 -4.74
C GLY A 64 -2.16 17.26 -4.27
N SER A 65 -2.23 18.57 -4.55
CA SER A 65 -3.41 19.39 -4.21
C SER A 65 -4.69 18.94 -4.94
N GLU A 66 -4.58 18.64 -6.25
CA GLU A 66 -5.71 18.12 -7.03
C GLU A 66 -6.15 16.74 -6.54
N ILE A 67 -5.20 15.83 -6.24
CA ILE A 67 -5.48 14.50 -5.72
C ILE A 67 -6.25 14.59 -4.39
N LEU A 68 -5.80 15.43 -3.47
CA LEU A 68 -6.46 15.63 -2.19
C LEU A 68 -7.83 16.27 -2.33
N TYR A 69 -7.98 17.27 -3.19
CA TYR A 69 -9.27 17.92 -3.46
C TYR A 69 -10.28 16.91 -3.97
N GLU A 70 -9.91 16.11 -4.97
CA GLU A 70 -10.80 15.09 -5.54
C GLU A 70 -11.17 14.01 -4.52
N PHE A 71 -10.24 13.61 -3.67
CA PHE A 71 -10.51 12.65 -2.59
C PHE A 71 -11.48 13.24 -1.57
N TYR A 72 -11.22 14.49 -1.13
CA TYR A 72 -11.94 15.13 -0.02
C TYR A 72 -13.37 15.51 -0.38
N LYS A 73 -13.63 15.97 -1.61
CA LYS A 73 -14.96 16.46 -2.02
C LYS A 73 -16.09 15.43 -1.90
N GLY A 74 -15.77 14.21 -1.53
CA GLY A 74 -16.73 13.16 -1.21
C GLY A 74 -17.06 13.00 0.27
N ASP A 75 -16.69 13.91 1.12
CA ASP A 75 -16.84 13.85 2.57
C ASP A 75 -16.40 12.51 3.16
N THR A 76 -15.19 12.45 3.63
CA THR A 76 -14.62 11.21 4.16
C THR A 76 -14.89 11.01 5.65
N GLY A 77 -15.30 12.05 6.37
CA GLY A 77 -15.38 12.03 7.84
C GLY A 77 -14.01 11.79 8.52
N GLN A 78 -12.92 11.89 7.77
CA GLN A 78 -11.56 11.55 8.21
C GLN A 78 -10.58 12.73 8.06
N THR A 79 -11.09 13.95 8.14
CA THR A 79 -10.30 15.19 7.93
C THR A 79 -9.08 15.26 8.82
N GLU A 80 -9.19 14.93 10.09
CA GLU A 80 -8.05 15.01 11.02
C GLU A 80 -6.96 13.97 10.70
N MET A 81 -7.36 12.75 10.34
CA MET A 81 -6.42 11.74 9.89
C MET A 81 -5.68 12.20 8.62
N LEU A 82 -6.42 12.69 7.63
CA LEU A 82 -5.82 13.17 6.39
C LEU A 82 -4.90 14.36 6.63
N ARG A 83 -5.30 15.29 7.51
CA ARG A 83 -4.47 16.42 7.94
C ARG A 83 -3.15 15.95 8.54
N ARG A 84 -3.18 15.00 9.48
CA ARG A 84 -1.98 14.46 10.12
C ARG A 84 -1.01 13.84 9.11
N LEU A 85 -1.53 13.03 8.20
CA LEU A 85 -0.73 12.40 7.12
C LEU A 85 -0.12 13.45 6.19
N LEU A 86 -0.92 14.43 5.79
CA LEU A 86 -0.49 15.50 4.89
C LEU A 86 0.57 16.41 5.53
N VAL A 87 0.39 16.81 6.79
CA VAL A 87 1.39 17.60 7.52
C VAL A 87 2.72 16.86 7.57
N ALA A 88 2.71 15.56 7.88
CA ALA A 88 3.92 14.75 7.90
C ALA A 88 4.58 14.66 6.51
N GLU A 89 3.80 14.54 5.44
CA GLU A 89 4.31 14.57 4.07
C GLU A 89 4.99 15.90 3.73
N LEU A 90 4.31 17.02 3.99
CA LEU A 90 4.84 18.35 3.72
C LEU A 90 6.06 18.70 4.59
N MET A 91 6.18 18.11 5.77
CA MET A 91 7.37 18.21 6.61
C MET A 91 8.53 17.30 6.18
N GLY A 92 8.32 16.39 5.21
CA GLY A 92 9.28 15.36 4.85
C GLY A 92 9.46 14.27 5.92
N LYS A 93 8.48 14.12 6.82
CA LYS A 93 8.48 13.16 7.96
C LYS A 93 7.45 12.04 7.81
N PHE A 94 6.93 11.85 6.63
CA PHE A 94 5.86 10.87 6.41
C PHE A 94 6.29 9.43 6.74
N LYS A 95 7.50 9.03 6.37
CA LYS A 95 8.04 7.71 6.65
C LYS A 95 8.23 7.49 8.15
N ASP A 96 8.69 8.50 8.87
CA ASP A 96 8.82 8.46 10.32
C ASP A 96 7.45 8.29 10.98
N LEU A 97 6.46 9.09 10.59
CA LEU A 97 5.09 8.95 11.07
C LEU A 97 4.54 7.54 10.82
N LYS A 98 4.83 6.96 9.65
CA LYS A 98 4.32 5.65 9.28
C LYS A 98 4.92 4.52 10.12
N TYR A 99 6.23 4.55 10.41
CA TYR A 99 6.94 3.41 10.99
C TYR A 99 7.46 3.63 12.40
N HIS A 100 7.68 4.87 12.84
CA HIS A 100 8.25 5.18 14.15
C HIS A 100 7.23 5.68 15.16
N ASP A 101 6.28 6.52 14.73
CA ASP A 101 5.20 7.01 15.59
C ASP A 101 4.06 6.00 15.75
N THR A 102 4.08 4.93 14.96
CA THR A 102 3.02 3.94 15.00
C THR A 102 3.46 2.76 15.83
N ASP A 103 2.67 2.48 16.82
CA ASP A 103 2.83 1.31 17.65
C ASP A 103 2.28 0.06 16.93
N LEU A 104 3.05 -0.45 15.97
CA LEU A 104 2.64 -1.60 15.17
C LEU A 104 2.39 -2.84 16.04
N GLU A 105 3.11 -3.00 17.14
CA GLU A 105 2.87 -4.08 18.11
C GLU A 105 1.48 -3.97 18.75
N LYS A 106 1.06 -2.75 19.11
CA LYS A 106 -0.29 -2.52 19.63
C LYS A 106 -1.35 -2.70 18.56
N GLU A 107 -1.09 -2.20 17.35
CA GLU A 107 -2.03 -2.37 16.22
C GLU A 107 -2.29 -3.84 15.91
N LEU A 108 -1.25 -4.68 15.96
CA LEU A 108 -1.36 -6.11 15.70
C LEU A 108 -1.69 -6.93 16.95
N ALA A 109 -1.55 -6.35 18.15
CA ALA A 109 -1.55 -7.07 19.41
C ALA A 109 -0.64 -8.32 19.34
N PHE A 110 0.60 -8.10 18.83
CA PHE A 110 1.60 -9.15 18.60
C PHE A 110 3.02 -8.57 18.72
N PRO A 111 3.95 -9.25 19.42
CA PRO A 111 5.32 -8.76 19.57
C PRO A 111 6.08 -8.78 18.24
N ILE A 112 6.78 -7.67 17.94
CA ILE A 112 7.59 -7.50 16.75
C ILE A 112 8.97 -7.00 17.19
N SER A 113 10.03 -7.69 16.78
CA SER A 113 11.38 -7.26 17.14
C SER A 113 11.80 -5.99 16.39
N GLU A 114 12.68 -5.19 16.99
CA GLU A 114 13.25 -3.99 16.34
C GLU A 114 13.88 -4.33 14.97
N LYS A 115 14.53 -5.49 14.87
CA LYS A 115 15.08 -5.99 13.61
C LYS A 115 14.00 -6.19 12.55
N GLN A 116 12.87 -6.80 12.93
CA GLN A 116 11.74 -6.97 12.00
C GLN A 116 11.12 -5.63 11.61
N MET A 117 10.99 -4.71 12.57
CA MET A 117 10.50 -3.35 12.28
C MET A 117 11.39 -2.63 11.26
N LYS A 118 12.70 -2.65 11.46
CA LYS A 118 13.66 -2.07 10.51
C LYS A 118 13.55 -2.71 9.12
N LEU A 119 13.59 -4.04 9.04
CA LEU A 119 13.48 -4.78 7.78
C LEU A 119 12.11 -4.57 7.09
N TRP A 120 11.05 -4.36 7.88
CA TRP A 120 9.75 -4.03 7.34
C TRP A 120 9.72 -2.61 6.76
N ALA A 121 10.31 -1.63 7.42
CA ALA A 121 10.37 -0.24 6.96
C ALA A 121 11.23 -0.04 5.69
N GLU A 122 12.23 -0.90 5.45
CA GLU A 122 13.01 -0.91 4.23
C GLU A 122 12.15 -1.32 3.03
N ASN A 123 12.28 -0.63 1.89
CA ASN A 123 11.59 -0.98 0.65
C ASN A 123 12.51 -1.76 -0.27
N LEU A 124 12.00 -2.83 -0.87
CA LEU A 124 12.71 -3.63 -1.85
C LEU A 124 12.37 -3.17 -3.28
N GLN A 125 13.36 -3.23 -4.16
CA GLN A 125 13.16 -3.06 -5.60
C GLN A 125 14.06 -3.99 -6.42
N LEU A 126 13.62 -4.27 -7.63
CA LEU A 126 14.40 -4.94 -8.65
C LEU A 126 14.11 -4.33 -10.01
N GLN A 127 15.17 -3.99 -10.75
CA GLN A 127 15.10 -3.63 -12.16
C GLN A 127 15.68 -4.76 -12.98
N ARG A 128 14.90 -5.29 -13.94
CA ARG A 128 15.33 -6.37 -14.82
C ARG A 128 14.86 -6.11 -16.23
N LYS A 129 15.76 -5.75 -17.15
CA LYS A 129 15.41 -5.40 -18.53
C LYS A 129 14.29 -4.35 -18.55
N GLU A 130 13.15 -4.70 -19.14
CA GLU A 130 11.98 -3.83 -19.26
C GLU A 130 11.06 -3.84 -18.01
N TRP A 131 11.35 -4.73 -17.07
CA TRP A 131 10.60 -4.89 -15.85
C TRP A 131 11.18 -4.08 -14.70
N LYS A 132 10.32 -3.40 -13.94
CA LYS A 132 10.65 -2.88 -12.61
C LYS A 132 9.58 -3.34 -11.63
N ILE A 133 10.03 -3.88 -10.48
CA ILE A 133 9.16 -4.21 -9.34
C ILE A 133 9.68 -3.47 -8.12
N TRP A 134 8.80 -2.89 -7.32
CA TRP A 134 9.18 -2.18 -6.10
C TRP A 134 8.07 -2.18 -5.07
N GLU A 135 8.47 -2.09 -3.79
CA GLU A 135 7.59 -1.72 -2.68
C GLU A 135 7.43 -0.21 -2.65
N GLU A 136 6.21 0.25 -2.40
CA GLU A 136 5.85 1.67 -2.40
C GLU A 136 5.06 2.00 -1.13
N ASP A 137 5.45 3.06 -0.44
CA ASP A 137 4.80 3.52 0.77
C ASP A 137 4.72 5.06 0.87
N ARG A 138 5.17 5.79 -0.15
CA ARG A 138 5.09 7.26 -0.20
C ARG A 138 3.65 7.74 -0.36
N PHE A 139 3.38 8.95 0.13
CA PHE A 139 2.04 9.50 0.24
C PHE A 139 1.28 9.54 -1.09
N LEU A 140 1.78 10.24 -2.12
CA LEU A 140 1.04 10.40 -3.38
C LEU A 140 0.85 9.11 -4.17
N PRO A 141 1.86 8.23 -4.32
CA PRO A 141 1.65 6.91 -4.93
C PRO A 141 0.61 6.05 -4.20
N VAL A 142 0.55 6.11 -2.85
CA VAL A 142 -0.48 5.41 -2.08
C VAL A 142 -1.87 6.01 -2.35
N MET A 143 -1.99 7.35 -2.43
CA MET A 143 -3.26 7.99 -2.80
C MET A 143 -3.76 7.57 -4.19
N GLN A 144 -2.86 7.18 -5.09
CA GLN A 144 -3.17 6.78 -6.46
C GLN A 144 -3.42 5.28 -6.65
N ILE A 145 -3.37 4.48 -5.59
CA ILE A 145 -3.51 3.01 -5.68
C ILE A 145 -4.81 2.58 -6.39
N GLY A 146 -5.87 3.35 -6.27
CA GLY A 146 -7.14 3.07 -6.92
C GLY A 146 -7.22 3.48 -8.39
N GLU A 147 -6.20 4.18 -8.92
CA GLU A 147 -6.12 4.62 -10.32
C GLU A 147 -5.21 3.72 -11.17
N LEU A 148 -4.31 2.97 -10.54
CA LEU A 148 -3.24 2.21 -11.18
C LEU A 148 -3.34 0.70 -10.88
N PRO A 149 -3.08 -0.17 -11.87
CA PRO A 149 -2.91 0.08 -13.31
C PRO A 149 -4.22 0.43 -14.00
N ASP A 150 -5.35 0.29 -13.31
CA ASP A 150 -6.71 0.61 -13.74
C ASP A 150 -7.55 1.15 -12.59
N LYS A 151 -8.64 1.82 -12.93
CA LYS A 151 -9.58 2.34 -11.93
C LYS A 151 -10.25 1.21 -11.17
N THR A 152 -10.24 1.32 -9.85
CA THR A 152 -10.85 0.36 -8.94
C THR A 152 -11.78 1.04 -7.94
N CYS A 153 -12.42 0.24 -7.08
CA CYS A 153 -13.28 0.74 -6.00
C CYS A 153 -12.54 1.67 -5.01
N LEU A 154 -11.21 1.66 -4.99
CA LEU A 154 -10.37 2.55 -4.17
C LEU A 154 -9.96 3.85 -4.88
N SER A 155 -10.46 4.11 -6.11
CA SER A 155 -10.17 5.36 -6.83
C SER A 155 -10.47 6.58 -5.95
N TYR A 156 -9.49 7.46 -5.77
CA TYR A 156 -9.68 8.69 -5.00
C TYR A 156 -10.69 9.65 -5.64
N LYS A 157 -10.94 9.52 -6.95
CA LYS A 157 -11.92 10.36 -7.68
C LYS A 157 -13.34 9.83 -7.57
N THR A 158 -13.53 8.54 -7.86
CA THR A 158 -14.86 7.95 -8.11
C THR A 158 -15.08 6.62 -7.42
N GLY A 159 -14.12 6.16 -6.60
CA GLY A 159 -14.20 4.85 -5.95
C GLY A 159 -15.34 4.76 -4.94
N MET A 160 -16.12 3.67 -5.02
CA MET A 160 -17.18 3.37 -4.06
C MET A 160 -16.63 3.21 -2.64
N TYR A 161 -15.43 2.65 -2.51
CA TYR A 161 -14.74 2.42 -1.24
C TYR A 161 -13.54 3.35 -1.04
N ARG A 162 -13.58 4.57 -1.60
CA ARG A 162 -12.47 5.52 -1.47
C ARG A 162 -12.11 5.86 -0.03
N LYS A 163 -13.06 5.78 0.92
CA LYS A 163 -12.80 5.98 2.36
C LYS A 163 -11.77 4.98 2.90
N CYS A 164 -11.79 3.74 2.39
CA CYS A 164 -10.82 2.71 2.75
C CYS A 164 -9.41 2.99 2.21
N LEU A 165 -9.24 3.97 1.31
CA LEU A 165 -7.93 4.35 0.79
C LEU A 165 -6.97 4.77 1.90
N LEU A 166 -7.47 5.47 2.92
CA LEU A 166 -6.64 5.90 4.06
C LEU A 166 -6.09 4.72 4.86
N SER A 167 -6.75 3.55 4.83
CA SER A 167 -6.21 2.35 5.47
C SER A 167 -4.94 1.80 4.79
N CYS A 168 -4.65 2.22 3.56
CA CYS A 168 -3.41 1.85 2.86
C CYS A 168 -2.18 2.56 3.44
N PHE A 169 -2.40 3.61 4.25
CA PHE A 169 -1.34 4.31 4.98
C PHE A 169 -0.96 3.64 6.31
N ASP A 170 -1.68 2.62 6.74
CA ASP A 170 -1.34 1.90 7.97
C ASP A 170 0.10 1.39 7.91
N SER A 171 0.78 1.39 9.06
CA SER A 171 2.17 0.97 9.18
C SER A 171 2.42 -0.47 8.77
N ASN A 172 1.40 -1.30 8.86
CA ASN A 172 1.45 -2.72 8.49
C ASN A 172 1.18 -2.99 7.01
N LYS A 173 1.10 -1.97 6.15
CA LYS A 173 0.83 -2.14 4.72
C LYS A 173 1.85 -1.43 3.85
N LYS A 174 2.16 -2.06 2.73
CA LYS A 174 2.90 -1.50 1.61
C LYS A 174 2.20 -1.85 0.32
N ILE A 175 2.47 -1.09 -0.73
CA ILE A 175 1.99 -1.38 -2.05
C ILE A 175 3.14 -1.98 -2.85
N ILE A 176 2.87 -3.01 -3.63
CA ILE A 176 3.80 -3.50 -4.63
C ILE A 176 3.29 -3.02 -5.98
N TYR A 177 4.17 -2.38 -6.73
CA TYR A 177 3.97 -2.07 -8.13
C TYR A 177 4.91 -2.87 -9.02
N ILE A 178 4.41 -3.28 -10.18
CA ILE A 178 5.22 -3.79 -11.27
C ILE A 178 4.95 -2.93 -12.49
N SER A 179 6.03 -2.48 -13.15
CA SER A 179 5.95 -1.85 -14.46
C SER A 179 6.67 -2.67 -15.51
N TYR A 180 6.16 -2.59 -16.74
CA TYR A 180 6.75 -3.12 -17.95
C TYR A 180 6.88 -2.00 -18.96
N GLN A 181 8.09 -1.78 -19.48
CA GLN A 181 8.41 -0.66 -20.39
C GLN A 181 7.93 0.70 -19.84
N GLY A 182 8.12 0.92 -18.54
CA GLY A 182 7.75 2.16 -17.87
C GLY A 182 6.26 2.35 -17.53
N LYS A 183 5.38 1.43 -17.95
CA LYS A 183 3.95 1.46 -17.60
C LYS A 183 3.66 0.53 -16.46
N ILE A 184 2.95 1.00 -15.43
CA ILE A 184 2.47 0.16 -14.34
C ILE A 184 1.44 -0.83 -14.89
N VAL A 185 1.68 -2.12 -14.70
CA VAL A 185 0.86 -3.23 -15.17
C VAL A 185 0.26 -4.06 -14.04
N LEU A 186 0.83 -3.97 -12.84
CA LEU A 186 0.30 -4.62 -11.64
C LEU A 186 0.44 -3.73 -10.42
N ARG A 187 -0.54 -3.81 -9.55
CA ARG A 187 -0.44 -3.40 -8.15
C ARG A 187 -1.02 -4.46 -7.23
N ALA A 188 -0.44 -4.62 -6.04
CA ALA A 188 -0.95 -5.44 -4.95
C ALA A 188 -0.66 -4.77 -3.61
N ILE A 189 -1.38 -5.15 -2.55
CA ILE A 189 -1.07 -4.74 -1.18
C ILE A 189 -0.33 -5.89 -0.52
N LEU A 190 0.78 -5.56 0.14
CA LEU A 190 1.53 -6.44 1.01
C LEU A 190 1.24 -6.04 2.45
N ARG A 191 0.74 -6.99 3.24
CA ARG A 191 0.32 -6.74 4.62
C ARG A 191 1.16 -7.55 5.60
N LEU A 192 1.72 -6.89 6.59
CA LEU A 192 2.27 -7.54 7.78
C LEU A 192 1.13 -7.71 8.79
N THR A 193 0.82 -8.94 9.20
CA THR A 193 -0.28 -9.22 10.12
C THR A 193 -0.02 -10.53 10.88
N LYS A 194 -0.98 -10.95 11.68
CA LYS A 194 -0.93 -12.25 12.34
C LYS A 194 -2.02 -13.17 11.83
N ALA A 195 -1.79 -14.46 11.93
CA ALA A 195 -2.73 -15.50 11.52
C ALA A 195 -2.77 -16.66 12.51
N SER A 196 -3.91 -17.35 12.57
CA SER A 196 -4.14 -18.54 13.39
C SER A 196 -4.71 -19.68 12.55
N GLU A 197 -4.47 -20.92 12.99
CA GLU A 197 -5.02 -22.15 12.39
C GLU A 197 -6.32 -22.60 13.05
N GLU A 198 -6.82 -21.90 14.02
CA GLU A 198 -7.91 -22.39 14.87
C GLU A 198 -9.20 -22.61 14.07
N LYS A 199 -9.81 -23.79 14.24
CA LYS A 199 -11.16 -24.10 13.74
C LYS A 199 -12.16 -23.57 14.77
N MET A 200 -12.93 -22.55 14.40
CA MET A 200 -14.07 -22.14 15.22
C MET A 200 -15.31 -22.98 14.86
N GLU A 201 -15.97 -23.50 15.86
CA GLU A 201 -17.15 -24.38 15.70
C GLU A 201 -18.44 -23.65 15.33
N ARG A 202 -18.46 -22.30 15.37
CA ARG A 202 -19.62 -21.48 15.00
C ARG A 202 -19.23 -20.42 13.99
N GLU A 203 -19.42 -20.70 12.73
CA GLU A 203 -19.40 -19.73 11.66
C GLU A 203 -20.68 -18.88 11.71
N ASN A 204 -20.53 -17.59 11.86
CA ASN A 204 -21.65 -16.67 11.59
C ASN A 204 -21.77 -16.59 10.06
N LYS A 205 -22.79 -17.21 9.50
CA LYS A 205 -22.91 -17.51 8.06
C LYS A 205 -22.96 -16.27 7.15
N GLU A 206 -23.30 -15.10 7.67
CA GLU A 206 -23.42 -13.87 6.86
C GLU A 206 -22.10 -13.12 6.68
N PHE A 207 -21.20 -13.16 7.68
CA PHE A 207 -19.89 -12.50 7.61
C PHE A 207 -18.86 -13.47 8.18
N GLN A 208 -17.84 -13.80 7.42
CA GLN A 208 -16.78 -14.74 7.85
C GLN A 208 -15.82 -14.11 8.89
N PHE A 209 -16.36 -13.24 9.76
CA PHE A 209 -15.62 -12.62 10.85
C PHE A 209 -15.81 -13.39 12.15
N VAL A 210 -14.72 -13.58 12.85
CA VAL A 210 -14.69 -14.20 14.15
C VAL A 210 -14.21 -13.17 15.16
N ASP A 211 -15.00 -12.95 16.19
CA ASP A 211 -14.65 -12.09 17.32
C ASP A 211 -13.98 -12.96 18.40
N PHE A 212 -12.65 -12.86 18.52
CA PHE A 212 -11.85 -13.60 19.49
C PHE A 212 -11.82 -12.96 20.89
N THR A 213 -12.52 -11.85 21.10
CA THR A 213 -12.57 -11.19 22.42
C THR A 213 -13.44 -11.95 23.42
N LYS A 214 -14.21 -12.95 22.97
CA LYS A 214 -14.99 -13.80 23.86
C LYS A 214 -14.12 -14.99 24.28
N ASP A 215 -13.72 -14.99 25.53
CA ASP A 215 -13.06 -16.10 26.22
C ASP A 215 -13.92 -17.38 26.11
N THR A 216 -13.50 -18.32 25.27
CA THR A 216 -14.18 -19.59 25.05
C THR A 216 -13.62 -20.71 25.92
N GLY A 217 -12.65 -20.42 26.79
CA GLY A 217 -12.01 -21.40 27.67
C GLY A 217 -11.24 -22.54 26.93
N LYS A 218 -11.07 -22.44 25.61
CA LYS A 218 -10.30 -23.41 24.81
C LYS A 218 -8.83 -22.96 24.73
N LYS A 219 -7.88 -23.91 24.78
CA LYS A 219 -6.47 -23.65 24.55
C LYS A 219 -6.29 -23.03 23.16
N GLU A 220 -5.92 -21.76 23.14
CA GLU A 220 -5.62 -21.02 21.93
C GLU A 220 -4.46 -21.69 21.18
N LYS A 221 -4.62 -21.93 19.88
CA LYS A 221 -3.49 -22.25 19.04
C LYS A 221 -2.64 -20.98 18.87
N PRO A 222 -1.32 -21.11 18.87
CA PRO A 222 -0.45 -19.94 18.79
C PRO A 222 -0.68 -19.16 17.50
N GLU A 223 -0.89 -17.87 17.65
CA GLU A 223 -0.85 -16.94 16.54
C GLU A 223 0.57 -16.81 16.00
N GLN A 224 0.70 -16.55 14.73
CA GLN A 224 1.98 -16.35 14.07
C GLN A 224 1.98 -15.04 13.30
N LEU A 225 3.07 -14.29 13.37
CA LEU A 225 3.31 -13.16 12.48
C LEU A 225 3.48 -13.69 11.05
N VAL A 226 2.79 -13.08 10.10
CA VAL A 226 2.78 -13.51 8.70
C VAL A 226 2.85 -12.33 7.76
N LEU A 227 3.41 -12.56 6.60
CA LEU A 227 3.35 -11.64 5.47
C LEU A 227 2.21 -12.10 4.55
N PHE A 228 1.21 -11.27 4.33
CA PHE A 228 0.05 -11.59 3.52
C PHE A 228 0.03 -10.77 2.24
N LEU A 229 0.07 -11.44 1.09
CA LEU A 229 -0.09 -10.82 -0.22
C LEU A 229 -1.58 -10.82 -0.61
N GLU A 230 -2.17 -9.63 -0.63
CA GLU A 230 -3.55 -9.41 -1.04
C GLU A 230 -3.70 -9.54 -2.57
N LYS A 231 -4.94 -9.66 -3.07
CA LYS A 231 -5.27 -9.73 -4.50
C LYS A 231 -4.53 -8.69 -5.34
N ALA A 232 -3.94 -9.14 -6.44
CA ALA A 232 -3.37 -8.23 -7.43
C ALA A 232 -4.45 -7.68 -8.39
N TYR A 233 -4.21 -6.48 -8.85
CA TYR A 233 -4.94 -5.85 -9.93
C TYR A 233 -3.99 -5.68 -11.11
N VAL A 234 -4.35 -6.27 -12.26
CA VAL A 234 -3.50 -6.37 -13.45
C VAL A 234 -4.20 -5.76 -14.64
N LYS A 235 -3.46 -5.03 -15.49
CA LYS A 235 -3.97 -4.49 -16.76
C LYS A 235 -2.85 -4.26 -17.77
N GLY A 236 -3.20 -4.44 -19.03
CA GLY A 236 -2.36 -4.00 -20.15
C GLY A 236 -1.16 -4.90 -20.44
N ILE A 237 -1.26 -6.18 -20.10
CA ILE A 237 -0.20 -7.16 -20.33
C ILE A 237 -0.77 -8.41 -21.04
N SER A 238 0.02 -9.07 -21.87
CA SER A 238 -0.36 -10.34 -22.51
C SER A 238 -0.14 -11.53 -21.58
N ASP A 239 -0.89 -12.62 -21.79
CA ASP A 239 -0.84 -13.83 -20.95
C ASP A 239 0.58 -14.38 -20.77
N ARG A 240 1.41 -14.34 -21.83
CA ARG A 240 2.79 -14.80 -21.76
C ARG A 240 3.62 -13.99 -20.79
N LEU A 241 3.49 -12.66 -20.83
CA LEU A 241 4.20 -11.73 -19.95
C LEU A 241 3.61 -11.73 -18.54
N GLU A 242 2.33 -12.03 -18.40
CA GLU A 242 1.66 -12.13 -17.11
C GLU A 242 2.29 -13.21 -16.23
N GLN A 243 2.64 -14.35 -16.79
CA GLN A 243 3.35 -15.42 -16.05
C GLN A 243 4.74 -14.96 -15.55
N GLU A 244 5.48 -14.20 -16.36
CA GLU A 244 6.77 -13.64 -15.94
C GLU A 244 6.58 -12.61 -14.83
N MET A 245 5.59 -11.76 -14.96
CA MET A 245 5.20 -10.76 -13.96
C MET A 245 4.89 -11.40 -12.61
N PHE A 246 4.07 -12.47 -12.56
CA PHE A 246 3.75 -13.17 -11.32
C PHE A 246 4.97 -13.89 -10.73
N LYS A 247 5.89 -14.42 -11.54
CA LYS A 247 7.16 -14.96 -11.04
C LYS A 247 7.99 -13.89 -10.31
N LEU A 248 8.07 -12.68 -10.86
CA LEU A 248 8.74 -11.56 -10.20
C LEU A 248 8.05 -11.17 -8.90
N LEU A 249 6.71 -11.08 -8.89
CA LEU A 249 5.93 -10.78 -7.70
C LEU A 249 6.20 -11.79 -6.58
N PHE A 250 6.04 -13.08 -6.87
CA PHE A 250 6.24 -14.12 -5.86
C PHE A 250 7.68 -14.20 -5.38
N ARG A 251 8.66 -13.93 -6.23
CA ARG A 251 10.06 -13.84 -5.82
C ARG A 251 10.27 -12.70 -4.81
N MET A 252 9.72 -11.51 -5.08
CA MET A 252 9.86 -10.36 -4.20
C MET A 252 9.23 -10.60 -2.83
N VAL A 253 7.98 -11.10 -2.79
CA VAL A 253 7.30 -11.32 -1.50
C VAL A 253 7.94 -12.45 -0.70
N LYS A 254 8.51 -13.48 -1.36
CA LYS A 254 9.30 -14.52 -0.69
C LYS A 254 10.60 -13.97 -0.11
N GLU A 255 11.30 -13.13 -0.85
CA GLU A 255 12.50 -12.43 -0.37
C GLU A 255 12.18 -11.60 0.87
N LYS A 256 11.08 -10.82 0.83
CA LYS A 256 10.65 -10.02 1.99
C LYS A 256 10.29 -10.87 3.20
N ALA A 257 9.53 -11.94 3.00
CA ALA A 257 9.17 -12.87 4.08
C ALA A 257 10.41 -13.55 4.68
N GLY A 258 11.35 -13.96 3.82
CA GLY A 258 12.62 -14.55 4.25
C GLY A 258 13.47 -13.60 5.08
N ARG A 259 13.59 -12.33 4.68
CA ARG A 259 14.31 -11.30 5.45
C ARG A 259 13.67 -11.07 6.83
N LEU A 260 12.34 -11.05 6.89
CA LEU A 260 11.59 -10.91 8.14
C LEU A 260 11.59 -12.19 8.99
N ASN A 261 11.99 -13.30 8.42
CA ASN A 261 11.91 -14.65 9.03
C ASN A 261 10.49 -14.99 9.50
N ILE A 262 9.51 -14.79 8.61
CA ILE A 262 8.09 -15.08 8.86
C ILE A 262 7.47 -15.84 7.69
N SER A 263 6.32 -16.48 7.94
CA SER A 263 5.58 -17.21 6.92
C SER A 263 4.94 -16.27 5.90
N LEU A 264 4.96 -16.67 4.61
CA LEU A 264 4.26 -15.99 3.54
C LEU A 264 2.90 -16.65 3.30
N LEU A 265 1.85 -15.86 3.30
CA LEU A 265 0.51 -16.25 2.87
C LEU A 265 0.12 -15.44 1.64
N ILE A 266 -0.53 -16.09 0.68
CA ILE A 266 -0.95 -15.50 -0.59
C ILE A 266 -2.46 -15.69 -0.75
N SER A 267 -3.18 -14.64 -1.13
CA SER A 267 -4.62 -14.68 -1.37
C SER A 267 -5.00 -15.77 -2.36
N ARG A 268 -6.16 -16.38 -2.16
CA ARG A 268 -6.72 -17.38 -3.10
C ARG A 268 -6.91 -16.84 -4.52
N ASP A 269 -7.00 -15.54 -4.69
CA ASP A 269 -7.22 -14.89 -5.98
C ASP A 269 -6.07 -15.13 -6.98
N TYR A 270 -4.93 -15.63 -6.49
CA TYR A 270 -3.79 -16.02 -7.33
C TYR A 270 -3.87 -17.46 -7.86
N PHE A 271 -5.00 -18.15 -7.71
CA PHE A 271 -5.15 -19.59 -8.05
C PHE A 271 -4.61 -19.96 -9.43
N GLY A 272 -4.94 -19.22 -10.47
CA GLY A 272 -4.47 -19.48 -11.84
C GLY A 272 -3.02 -19.10 -12.12
N ASN A 273 -2.38 -18.37 -11.20
CA ASN A 273 -1.04 -17.77 -11.40
C ASN A 273 0.03 -18.45 -10.54
N ILE A 274 -0.40 -19.27 -9.57
CA ILE A 274 0.52 -19.98 -8.66
C ILE A 274 1.13 -21.18 -9.37
N PRO A 275 2.47 -21.34 -9.36
CA PRO A 275 3.13 -22.50 -9.94
C PRO A 275 2.65 -23.80 -9.28
N SER A 276 2.23 -24.75 -10.10
CA SER A 276 1.77 -26.07 -9.63
C SER A 276 2.82 -26.78 -8.76
N GLY A 277 2.37 -27.40 -7.66
CA GLY A 277 3.21 -28.16 -6.75
C GLY A 277 4.17 -27.35 -5.86
N ARG A 278 4.15 -26.02 -5.94
CA ARG A 278 5.03 -25.14 -5.12
C ARG A 278 4.34 -24.46 -3.95
N PHE A 279 3.03 -24.50 -3.92
CA PHE A 279 2.21 -23.91 -2.86
C PHE A 279 1.12 -24.87 -2.40
N GLN A 280 0.84 -24.86 -1.12
CA GLN A 280 -0.25 -25.60 -0.51
C GLN A 280 -1.40 -24.67 -0.19
N LYS A 281 -2.62 -25.08 -0.53
CA LYS A 281 -3.85 -24.37 -0.17
C LYS A 281 -4.29 -24.76 1.23
N GLU A 282 -4.63 -23.78 2.04
CA GLU A 282 -5.16 -23.98 3.39
C GLU A 282 -6.12 -22.85 3.79
N SER A 283 -6.79 -23.00 4.91
CA SER A 283 -7.63 -21.96 5.52
C SER A 283 -6.94 -21.43 6.77
N LYS A 284 -6.82 -20.11 6.85
CA LYS A 284 -6.27 -19.40 8.02
C LYS A 284 -7.24 -18.31 8.47
N TYR A 285 -7.19 -17.96 9.73
CA TYR A 285 -7.83 -16.80 10.29
C TYR A 285 -6.79 -15.66 10.31
N ILE A 286 -6.98 -14.65 9.47
CA ILE A 286 -6.08 -13.51 9.30
C ILE A 286 -6.63 -12.34 10.09
N TYR A 287 -5.80 -11.73 10.94
CA TYR A 287 -6.17 -10.58 11.74
C TYR A 287 -6.28 -9.33 10.89
N ILE A 288 -7.41 -8.63 11.02
CA ILE A 288 -7.61 -7.30 10.45
C ILE A 288 -7.17 -6.30 11.51
N SER A 289 -5.99 -5.74 11.33
CA SER A 289 -5.41 -4.78 12.27
C SER A 289 -6.31 -3.57 12.48
N ALA A 290 -6.24 -3.00 13.66
CA ALA A 290 -6.78 -1.68 13.92
C ALA A 290 -6.10 -0.68 12.99
N THR A 291 -6.90 0.16 12.33
CA THR A 291 -6.39 1.15 11.39
C THR A 291 -6.71 2.54 11.85
N LYS A 292 -5.82 3.47 11.50
CA LYS A 292 -6.08 4.90 11.68
C LYS A 292 -7.26 5.37 10.82
N GLY A 293 -7.50 4.70 9.70
CA GLY A 293 -8.60 4.96 8.78
C GLY A 293 -9.94 4.31 9.17
N LYS A 294 -9.97 3.47 10.19
CA LYS A 294 -11.15 2.76 10.74
C LYS A 294 -11.81 1.74 9.82
N GLU A 295 -11.64 1.80 8.51
CA GLU A 295 -12.30 0.92 7.55
C GLU A 295 -11.29 0.18 6.69
N GLN A 296 -11.46 -1.14 6.58
CA GLN A 296 -10.64 -2.03 5.76
C GLN A 296 -11.45 -2.49 4.55
N TYR A 297 -10.81 -2.45 3.39
CA TYR A 297 -11.38 -2.99 2.16
C TYR A 297 -11.13 -4.50 2.07
N LEU A 298 -12.22 -5.28 2.02
CA LEU A 298 -12.16 -6.74 2.14
C LEU A 298 -12.00 -7.49 0.82
N ASP A 299 -12.37 -6.87 -0.30
CA ASP A 299 -12.35 -7.55 -1.61
C ASP A 299 -10.97 -8.09 -2.01
N SER A 300 -9.92 -7.45 -1.53
CA SER A 300 -8.53 -7.89 -1.73
C SER A 300 -8.07 -9.03 -0.81
N LEU A 301 -8.89 -9.41 0.17
CA LEU A 301 -8.55 -10.37 1.23
C LEU A 301 -9.09 -11.79 0.98
N GLY A 302 -9.14 -12.24 -0.24
CA GLY A 302 -9.48 -13.64 -0.56
C GLY A 302 -10.96 -13.94 -0.77
N GLY A 303 -11.66 -13.07 -1.48
CA GLY A 303 -13.03 -13.30 -1.97
C GLY A 303 -14.13 -12.91 -1.00
N ASN A 304 -13.84 -11.99 -0.12
CA ASN A 304 -14.83 -11.31 0.72
C ASN A 304 -15.24 -9.99 0.06
N HIS A 305 -16.41 -9.50 0.39
CA HIS A 305 -16.95 -8.27 -0.17
C HIS A 305 -17.23 -7.24 0.92
N GLY A 306 -17.13 -5.96 0.56
CA GLY A 306 -17.46 -4.86 1.44
C GLY A 306 -16.29 -4.34 2.26
N ILE A 307 -16.61 -3.83 3.43
CA ILE A 307 -15.68 -3.23 4.39
C ILE A 307 -15.80 -3.89 5.76
N ALA A 308 -14.71 -3.89 6.51
CA ALA A 308 -14.69 -4.37 7.88
C ALA A 308 -14.14 -3.33 8.84
N SER A 309 -14.62 -3.37 10.09
CA SER A 309 -13.98 -2.71 11.20
C SER A 309 -12.71 -3.47 11.63
N GLU A 310 -11.83 -2.75 12.28
CA GLU A 310 -10.59 -3.28 12.87
C GLU A 310 -10.81 -4.28 14.00
N GLY A 311 -9.77 -4.99 14.37
CA GLY A 311 -9.73 -5.85 15.55
C GLY A 311 -10.44 -7.19 15.38
N LYS A 312 -10.67 -7.62 14.14
CA LYS A 312 -11.35 -8.89 13.83
C LYS A 312 -10.46 -9.83 13.04
N TYR A 313 -10.84 -11.10 13.07
CA TYR A 313 -10.24 -12.14 12.24
C TYR A 313 -11.13 -12.47 11.05
N LEU A 314 -10.51 -12.62 9.89
CA LEU A 314 -11.15 -13.05 8.67
C LEU A 314 -10.71 -14.47 8.34
N LYS A 315 -11.66 -15.39 8.16
CA LYS A 315 -11.36 -16.71 7.60
C LYS A 315 -11.07 -16.55 6.11
N ALA A 316 -9.86 -16.83 5.70
CA ALA A 316 -9.42 -16.72 4.32
C ALA A 316 -8.85 -18.05 3.80
N SER A 317 -9.15 -18.39 2.54
CA SER A 317 -8.40 -19.40 1.81
C SER A 317 -7.12 -18.76 1.31
N VAL A 318 -5.99 -19.36 1.63
CA VAL A 318 -4.66 -18.84 1.30
C VAL A 318 -3.79 -19.95 0.70
N TYR A 319 -2.73 -19.54 0.02
CA TYR A 319 -1.65 -20.41 -0.39
C TYR A 319 -0.40 -20.08 0.42
N HIS A 320 0.31 -21.10 0.85
CA HIS A 320 1.63 -20.91 1.44
C HIS A 320 2.69 -21.77 0.72
N PRO A 321 3.95 -21.35 0.66
CA PRO A 321 5.02 -22.13 0.03
C PRO A 321 5.27 -23.46 0.74
N ILE A 322 5.36 -24.55 -0.02
CA ILE A 322 5.66 -25.90 0.48
C ILE A 322 7.16 -26.00 0.71
N SER A 323 7.67 -25.56 1.85
CA SER A 323 9.08 -25.58 2.25
C SER A 323 10.07 -24.74 1.40
N PRO A 324 11.02 -24.04 2.03
CA PRO A 324 12.07 -23.30 1.32
C PRO A 324 13.02 -24.20 0.50
N GLU A 325 13.25 -25.45 0.94
CA GLU A 325 14.22 -26.36 0.31
C GLU A 325 13.74 -26.99 -1.01
N LYS A 326 12.42 -27.04 -1.24
CA LYS A 326 11.84 -27.56 -2.49
C LYS A 326 11.43 -26.49 -3.50
N CYS A 327 11.55 -25.24 -3.14
CA CYS A 327 11.32 -24.13 -4.06
C CYS A 327 12.64 -23.68 -4.69
N ASP A 328 13.23 -24.55 -5.50
CA ASP A 328 14.17 -24.11 -6.54
C ASP A 328 13.39 -23.25 -7.55
N TYR A 329 13.10 -22.00 -7.16
CA TYR A 329 13.12 -20.97 -8.15
C TYR A 329 14.56 -20.99 -8.64
N GLU A 330 14.75 -21.59 -9.84
CA GLU A 330 16.01 -21.61 -10.55
C GLU A 330 16.78 -20.35 -10.20
N ARG A 331 17.96 -20.52 -9.68
CA ARG A 331 18.93 -19.47 -9.50
C ARG A 331 18.89 -18.61 -10.75
N MET A 332 18.10 -17.54 -10.72
CA MET A 332 18.31 -16.45 -11.64
C MET A 332 19.58 -15.81 -11.12
N GLU A 333 20.70 -16.44 -11.54
CA GLU A 333 22.03 -16.10 -11.10
C GLU A 333 22.27 -14.62 -11.29
N GLY A 334 22.61 -13.95 -10.23
CA GLY A 334 23.17 -12.62 -10.24
C GLY A 334 22.27 -11.44 -9.90
N GLU A 335 20.96 -11.57 -9.91
CA GLU A 335 20.07 -10.42 -9.63
C GLU A 335 19.60 -10.40 -8.17
N LYS A 336 20.05 -9.40 -7.42
CA LYS A 336 19.62 -9.16 -6.03
C LYS A 336 18.60 -8.02 -5.96
N PHE A 337 17.61 -8.14 -5.08
CA PHE A 337 16.80 -7.00 -4.72
C PHE A 337 17.65 -5.97 -3.98
N SER A 338 17.56 -4.72 -4.42
CA SER A 338 18.15 -3.58 -3.73
C SER A 338 17.12 -2.94 -2.79
N GLU A 339 17.61 -2.28 -1.76
CA GLU A 339 16.81 -1.47 -0.87
C GLU A 339 16.68 -0.06 -1.42
N ILE A 340 15.53 0.58 -1.19
CA ILE A 340 15.28 1.99 -1.50
C ILE A 340 15.13 2.71 -0.17
N SER A 341 15.97 3.70 0.04
CA SER A 341 15.89 4.63 1.18
C SER A 341 14.72 5.60 1.05
#